data_24cc88bb32a6fb5ba077740d5e29aea2
#
_entry.id   24cc88bb32a6fb5ba077740d5e29aea2
#
_cell.length_a   1.000
_cell.length_b   1.000
_cell.length_c   1.000
_cell.angle_alpha   90.00
_cell.angle_beta   90.00
_cell.angle_gamma   90.00
#
_symmetry.space_group_name_H-M   'P 1'
#
loop_
_entity.id
_entity.type
_entity.pdbx_description
1 polymer ?
#
loop_
_entity_poly.entity_id
_entity_poly.type
_entity_poly.pdbx_seq_one_letter_code
_entity_poly.pdbx_strand_id
1 'polypeptide(L)'
;ISLASTGYNGTPHSEFSLLNKIDKKITKGSSLYVTLEPCSHYGKTPPCTNIIIDKKISRLVYGAHDIDERSSKRAKQILKSKKIKVKNINVPKINEFYQPYFFQRKYKQPYVIGKIACSKDFFIKSSKSKYISNTYTQSFSHYLRYKNQAILVTYKTINKDNPLLDCR
;
A
#
# COMPACT_ATOMS: atom_id res chain seq x y z
N ILE A 1 -13.95 -1.17 19.08
CA ILE A 1 -13.22 -1.31 17.80
C ILE A 1 -12.03 -0.36 17.84
N SER A 2 -10.84 -0.87 17.48
CA SER A 2 -9.62 -0.07 17.41
C SER A 2 -9.00 -0.22 16.02
N LEU A 3 -8.32 0.85 15.56
CA LEU A 3 -7.70 0.92 14.23
C LEU A 3 -6.22 1.31 14.35
N ALA A 4 -5.40 0.84 13.43
CA ALA A 4 -4.03 1.29 13.25
C ALA A 4 -3.58 1.16 11.79
N SER A 5 -2.59 1.94 11.42
CA SER A 5 -1.90 1.86 10.14
C SER A 5 -0.43 1.48 10.32
N THR A 6 0.18 0.99 9.26
CA THR A 6 1.63 0.78 9.21
C THR A 6 2.35 2.12 9.37
N GLY A 7 3.42 2.11 10.14
CA GLY A 7 4.24 3.29 10.40
C GLY A 7 5.04 3.77 9.20
N TYR A 8 5.71 4.91 9.38
CA TYR A 8 6.56 5.51 8.35
C TYR A 8 7.66 4.53 7.91
N ASN A 9 7.98 4.50 6.61
CA ASN A 9 8.92 3.54 6.02
C ASN A 9 8.57 2.06 6.26
N GLY A 10 7.28 1.76 6.46
CA GLY A 10 6.78 0.39 6.57
C GLY A 10 6.96 -0.26 7.95
N THR A 11 7.36 0.48 8.97
CA THR A 11 7.54 -0.02 10.34
C THR A 11 7.10 0.99 11.39
N PRO A 12 6.52 0.53 12.54
CA PRO A 12 6.05 -0.84 12.78
C PRO A 12 4.86 -1.25 11.91
N HIS A 13 4.65 -2.54 11.70
CA HIS A 13 3.46 -3.03 10.99
C HIS A 13 2.18 -2.70 11.76
N SER A 14 1.07 -2.54 11.04
CA SER A 14 -0.22 -2.14 11.62
C SER A 14 -0.70 -3.09 12.72
N GLU A 15 -0.51 -4.39 12.55
CA GLU A 15 -0.86 -5.41 13.54
C GLU A 15 -0.10 -5.20 14.85
N PHE A 16 1.20 -4.95 14.77
CA PHE A 16 2.02 -4.66 15.94
C PHE A 16 1.60 -3.34 16.59
N SER A 17 1.41 -2.28 15.78
CA SER A 17 0.99 -0.96 16.27
C SER A 17 -0.35 -1.01 17.01
N LEU A 18 -1.28 -1.84 16.51
CA LEU A 18 -2.59 -2.02 17.13
C LEU A 18 -2.51 -2.88 18.39
N LEU A 19 -2.01 -4.09 18.24
CA LEU A 19 -2.10 -5.12 19.28
C LEU A 19 -1.21 -4.82 20.48
N ASN A 20 -0.10 -4.10 20.28
CA ASN A 20 0.77 -3.71 21.40
C ASN A 20 0.12 -2.70 22.35
N LYS A 21 -0.81 -1.89 21.86
CA LYS A 21 -1.52 -0.87 22.65
C LYS A 21 -2.74 -1.40 23.41
N ILE A 22 -3.20 -2.62 23.09
CA ILE A 22 -4.44 -3.17 23.65
C ILE A 22 -4.11 -4.28 24.65
N ASP A 23 -4.79 -4.25 25.80
CA ASP A 23 -4.65 -5.29 26.80
C ASP A 23 -5.03 -6.66 26.25
N LYS A 24 -4.27 -7.68 26.62
CA LYS A 24 -4.48 -9.08 26.21
C LYS A 24 -5.85 -9.61 26.65
N LYS A 25 -6.41 -9.10 27.76
CA LYS A 25 -7.76 -9.47 28.22
C LYS A 25 -8.82 -9.05 27.20
N ILE A 26 -8.64 -7.89 26.56
CA ILE A 26 -9.56 -7.35 25.54
C ILE A 26 -9.40 -8.07 24.19
N THR A 27 -8.16 -8.40 23.82
CA THR A 27 -7.88 -9.04 22.53
C THR A 27 -8.18 -10.54 22.52
N LYS A 28 -8.18 -11.19 23.68
CA LYS A 28 -8.48 -12.62 23.80
C LYS A 28 -9.86 -12.95 23.20
N GLY A 29 -9.88 -13.84 22.23
CA GLY A 29 -11.11 -14.28 21.55
C GLY A 29 -11.63 -13.31 20.48
N SER A 30 -10.99 -12.15 20.28
CA SER A 30 -11.41 -11.16 19.29
C SER A 30 -11.07 -11.55 17.85
N SER A 31 -11.62 -10.80 16.90
CA SER A 31 -11.31 -10.91 15.47
C SER A 31 -10.40 -9.76 15.04
N LEU A 32 -9.36 -10.09 14.27
CA LEU A 32 -8.47 -9.13 13.65
C LEU A 32 -8.70 -9.10 12.14
N TYR A 33 -8.87 -7.89 11.59
CA TYR A 33 -9.02 -7.64 10.16
C TYR A 33 -7.80 -6.86 9.68
N VAL A 34 -7.12 -7.35 8.65
CA VAL A 34 -5.94 -6.71 8.05
C VAL A 34 -6.05 -6.67 6.54
N THR A 35 -5.42 -5.69 5.94
CA THR A 35 -5.47 -5.54 4.48
C THR A 35 -4.59 -6.54 3.76
N LEU A 36 -3.40 -6.82 4.27
CA LEU A 36 -2.43 -7.77 3.70
C LEU A 36 -2.24 -8.96 4.63
N GLU A 37 -1.89 -10.13 4.07
CA GLU A 37 -1.50 -11.31 4.86
C GLU A 37 -0.38 -10.96 5.85
N PRO A 38 -0.53 -11.24 7.16
CA PRO A 38 0.49 -10.93 8.15
C PRO A 38 1.82 -11.60 7.86
N CYS A 39 2.92 -10.90 8.12
CA CYS A 39 4.24 -11.49 7.93
C CYS A 39 4.51 -12.63 8.92
N SER A 40 5.22 -13.65 8.45
CA SER A 40 5.58 -14.87 9.19
C SER A 40 7.09 -15.09 9.31
N HIS A 41 7.88 -14.12 8.87
CA HIS A 41 9.34 -14.17 8.92
C HIS A 41 9.91 -12.99 9.71
N TYR A 42 11.12 -13.15 10.21
CA TYR A 42 11.88 -12.06 10.79
C TYR A 42 12.41 -11.15 9.67
N GLY A 43 12.07 -9.87 9.76
CA GLY A 43 12.58 -8.81 8.90
C GLY A 43 13.23 -7.74 9.76
N LYS A 44 12.87 -6.46 9.55
CA LYS A 44 13.26 -5.36 10.45
C LYS A 44 12.58 -5.48 11.83
N THR A 45 11.48 -6.20 11.88
CA THR A 45 10.67 -6.45 13.09
C THR A 45 10.35 -7.93 13.21
N PRO A 46 10.00 -8.41 14.42
CA PRO A 46 9.49 -9.78 14.58
C PRO A 46 8.22 -10.03 13.76
N PRO A 47 7.94 -11.29 13.42
CA PRO A 47 6.74 -11.66 12.64
C PRO A 47 5.45 -11.19 13.31
N CYS A 48 4.52 -10.63 12.53
CA CYS A 48 3.20 -10.25 13.03
C CYS A 48 2.39 -11.45 13.51
N THR A 49 2.64 -12.64 12.96
CA THR A 49 2.03 -13.89 13.47
C THR A 49 2.31 -14.12 14.95
N ASN A 50 3.47 -13.73 15.46
CA ASN A 50 3.82 -13.91 16.88
C ASN A 50 2.95 -13.07 17.80
N ILE A 51 2.77 -11.79 17.52
CA ILE A 51 1.91 -10.93 18.36
C ILE A 51 0.44 -11.32 18.25
N ILE A 52 -0.01 -11.77 17.08
CA ILE A 52 -1.38 -12.28 16.89
C ILE A 52 -1.64 -13.48 17.81
N ILE A 53 -0.69 -14.41 17.89
CA ILE A 53 -0.76 -15.58 18.76
C ILE A 53 -0.69 -15.17 20.24
N ASP A 54 0.27 -14.33 20.59
CA ASP A 54 0.44 -13.88 21.99
C ASP A 54 -0.81 -13.17 22.52
N LYS A 55 -1.43 -12.33 21.73
CA LYS A 55 -2.65 -11.59 22.08
C LYS A 55 -3.92 -12.46 22.06
N LYS A 56 -3.80 -13.77 21.80
CA LYS A 56 -4.89 -14.74 21.80
C LYS A 56 -6.06 -14.37 20.89
N ILE A 57 -5.76 -13.78 19.71
CA ILE A 57 -6.74 -13.53 18.67
C ILE A 57 -7.38 -14.86 18.26
N SER A 58 -8.69 -14.93 18.13
CA SER A 58 -9.40 -16.17 17.75
C SER A 58 -9.62 -16.28 16.24
N ARG A 59 -9.68 -15.15 15.54
CA ARG A 59 -9.98 -15.09 14.12
C ARG A 59 -9.16 -13.99 13.41
N LEU A 60 -8.53 -14.37 12.31
CA LEU A 60 -7.88 -13.44 11.39
C LEU A 60 -8.64 -13.42 10.06
N VAL A 61 -8.92 -12.22 9.55
CA VAL A 61 -9.44 -12.00 8.20
C VAL A 61 -8.50 -11.06 7.47
N TYR A 62 -8.05 -11.43 6.27
CA TYR A 62 -7.18 -10.58 5.48
C TYR A 62 -7.67 -10.40 4.03
N GLY A 63 -7.38 -9.22 3.44
CA GLY A 63 -7.91 -8.81 2.14
C GLY A 63 -7.11 -9.30 0.96
N ALA A 64 -5.78 -9.30 1.04
CA ALA A 64 -4.87 -9.72 -0.04
C ALA A 64 -3.80 -10.69 0.47
N HIS A 65 -3.36 -11.61 -0.38
CA HIS A 65 -2.19 -12.43 -0.09
C HIS A 65 -0.90 -11.63 -0.23
N ASP A 66 0.06 -11.87 0.66
CA ASP A 66 1.41 -11.39 0.44
C ASP A 66 2.08 -12.25 -0.63
N ILE A 67 2.77 -11.60 -1.57
CA ILE A 67 3.55 -12.28 -2.62
C ILE A 67 5.00 -12.52 -2.23
N ASP A 68 5.45 -11.98 -1.09
CA ASP A 68 6.80 -12.26 -0.57
C ASP A 68 6.89 -13.74 -0.20
N GLU A 69 7.76 -14.48 -0.88
CA GLU A 69 7.92 -15.93 -0.71
C GLU A 69 8.20 -16.35 0.75
N ARG A 70 8.76 -15.44 1.55
CA ARG A 70 9.03 -15.67 2.97
C ARG A 70 7.75 -15.66 3.82
N SER A 71 6.71 -14.97 3.36
CA SER A 71 5.43 -14.79 4.07
C SER A 71 4.29 -15.56 3.43
N SER A 72 4.28 -15.64 2.10
CA SER A 72 3.17 -16.15 1.30
C SER A 72 2.64 -17.50 1.80
N LYS A 73 1.36 -17.53 2.16
CA LYS A 73 0.61 -18.70 2.66
C LYS A 73 1.12 -19.32 3.97
N ARG A 74 2.29 -18.91 4.48
CA ARG A 74 2.87 -19.44 5.72
C ARG A 74 2.15 -18.96 6.97
N ALA A 75 1.72 -17.69 6.98
CA ALA A 75 0.95 -17.14 8.09
C ALA A 75 -0.32 -17.95 8.37
N LYS A 76 -1.03 -18.35 7.31
CA LYS A 76 -2.23 -19.20 7.44
C LYS A 76 -1.93 -20.54 8.11
N GLN A 77 -0.83 -21.21 7.75
CA GLN A 77 -0.44 -22.49 8.34
C GLN A 77 -0.09 -22.33 9.82
N ILE A 78 0.78 -21.35 10.15
CA ILE A 78 1.22 -21.08 11.51
C ILE A 78 0.02 -20.73 12.42
N LEU A 79 -0.86 -19.83 11.97
CA LEU A 79 -1.99 -19.41 12.79
C LEU A 79 -3.02 -20.53 12.96
N LYS A 80 -3.27 -21.35 11.94
CA LYS A 80 -4.16 -22.50 12.05
C LYS A 80 -3.62 -23.56 13.02
N SER A 81 -2.32 -23.84 13.06
CA SER A 81 -1.71 -24.76 14.03
C SER A 81 -1.90 -24.29 15.48
N LYS A 82 -2.11 -22.97 15.69
CA LYS A 82 -2.45 -22.35 16.98
C LYS A 82 -3.97 -22.19 17.20
N LYS A 83 -4.79 -22.91 16.43
CA LYS A 83 -6.27 -22.90 16.50
C LYS A 83 -6.93 -21.56 16.20
N ILE A 84 -6.23 -20.66 15.49
CA ILE A 84 -6.78 -19.38 15.03
C ILE A 84 -7.51 -19.61 13.70
N LYS A 85 -8.76 -19.16 13.60
CA LYS A 85 -9.54 -19.24 12.36
C LYS A 85 -9.02 -18.19 11.36
N VAL A 86 -8.55 -18.62 10.20
CA VAL A 86 -7.98 -17.73 9.18
C VAL A 86 -8.81 -17.75 7.91
N LYS A 87 -9.26 -16.56 7.46
CA LYS A 87 -10.04 -16.37 6.23
C LYS A 87 -9.40 -15.29 5.36
N ASN A 88 -9.16 -15.59 4.09
CA ASN A 88 -8.92 -14.60 3.04
C ASN A 88 -10.23 -14.23 2.38
N ILE A 89 -10.50 -12.96 2.19
CA ILE A 89 -11.73 -12.46 1.53
C ILE A 89 -11.48 -11.87 0.15
N ASN A 90 -10.21 -11.79 -0.27
CA ASN A 90 -9.79 -11.37 -1.60
C ASN A 90 -10.52 -10.11 -2.12
N VAL A 91 -10.31 -8.97 -1.45
CA VAL A 91 -10.98 -7.71 -1.79
C VAL A 91 -10.28 -7.03 -2.97
N PRO A 92 -10.94 -6.83 -4.13
CA PRO A 92 -10.31 -6.25 -5.33
C PRO A 92 -9.62 -4.91 -5.10
N LYS A 93 -10.28 -3.97 -4.42
CA LYS A 93 -9.72 -2.65 -4.10
C LYS A 93 -8.44 -2.73 -3.24
N ILE A 94 -8.31 -3.74 -2.39
CA ILE A 94 -7.09 -3.97 -1.61
C ILE A 94 -5.97 -4.47 -2.52
N ASN A 95 -6.28 -5.35 -3.48
CA ASN A 95 -5.29 -5.80 -4.46
C ASN A 95 -4.81 -4.66 -5.34
N GLU A 96 -5.69 -3.78 -5.81
CA GLU A 96 -5.34 -2.56 -6.55
C GLU A 96 -4.40 -1.66 -5.72
N PHE A 97 -4.72 -1.44 -4.46
CA PHE A 97 -3.88 -0.66 -3.55
C PHE A 97 -2.46 -1.22 -3.41
N TYR A 98 -2.32 -2.55 -3.35
CA TYR A 98 -1.02 -3.22 -3.24
C TYR A 98 -0.33 -3.49 -4.58
N GLN A 99 -0.93 -3.14 -5.72
CA GLN A 99 -0.37 -3.40 -7.04
C GLN A 99 1.08 -2.89 -7.21
N PRO A 100 1.45 -1.65 -6.79
CA PRO A 100 2.83 -1.19 -6.87
C PRO A 100 3.80 -2.02 -6.03
N TYR A 101 3.38 -2.41 -4.83
CA TYR A 101 4.15 -3.28 -3.95
C TYR A 101 4.36 -4.67 -4.58
N PHE A 102 3.30 -5.28 -5.09
CA PHE A 102 3.36 -6.58 -5.75
C PHE A 102 4.25 -6.55 -7.00
N PHE A 103 4.12 -5.51 -7.81
CA PHE A 103 4.95 -5.33 -8.99
C PHE A 103 6.44 -5.24 -8.62
N GLN A 104 6.78 -4.37 -7.68
CA GLN A 104 8.16 -4.20 -7.22
C GLN A 104 8.73 -5.49 -6.62
N ARG A 105 7.95 -6.22 -5.82
CA ARG A 105 8.40 -7.48 -5.24
C ARG A 105 8.66 -8.57 -6.28
N LYS A 106 7.77 -8.67 -7.27
CA LYS A 106 7.84 -9.68 -8.33
C LYS A 106 8.96 -9.40 -9.34
N TYR A 107 9.05 -8.16 -9.81
CA TYR A 107 9.93 -7.81 -10.92
C TYR A 107 11.23 -7.10 -10.49
N LYS A 108 11.34 -6.68 -9.22
CA LYS A 108 12.48 -5.91 -8.69
C LYS A 108 12.71 -4.59 -9.45
N GLN A 109 11.65 -4.03 -9.97
CA GLN A 109 11.63 -2.80 -10.75
C GLN A 109 10.66 -1.79 -10.14
N PRO A 110 10.88 -0.47 -10.35
CA PRO A 110 9.92 0.53 -9.91
C PRO A 110 8.59 0.37 -10.65
N TYR A 111 7.48 0.60 -9.94
CA TYR A 111 6.17 0.70 -10.57
C TYR A 111 6.02 2.07 -11.22
N VAL A 112 5.89 2.11 -12.53
CA VAL A 112 5.85 3.36 -13.31
C VAL A 112 4.42 3.72 -13.66
N ILE A 113 4.04 4.96 -13.37
CA ILE A 113 2.74 5.54 -13.73
C ILE A 113 2.97 6.58 -14.82
N GLY A 114 2.48 6.34 -16.01
CA GLY A 114 2.48 7.31 -17.11
C GLY A 114 1.31 8.29 -16.98
N LYS A 115 1.59 9.60 -16.97
CA LYS A 115 0.56 10.66 -17.00
C LYS A 115 0.76 11.54 -18.21
N ILE A 116 -0.23 11.66 -19.06
CA ILE A 116 -0.26 12.58 -20.18
C ILE A 116 -1.48 13.50 -20.10
N ALA A 117 -1.32 14.78 -20.43
CA ALA A 117 -2.43 15.69 -20.66
C ALA A 117 -2.54 15.95 -22.16
N CYS A 118 -3.66 15.63 -22.75
CA CYS A 118 -3.93 15.87 -24.16
C CYS A 118 -5.37 16.39 -24.38
N SER A 119 -5.58 17.08 -25.48
CA SER A 119 -6.89 17.42 -25.98
C SER A 119 -7.64 16.18 -26.50
N LYS A 120 -8.92 16.33 -26.83
CA LYS A 120 -9.75 15.23 -27.37
C LYS A 120 -9.18 14.65 -28.68
N ASP A 121 -8.47 15.47 -29.46
CA ASP A 121 -7.78 15.13 -30.70
C ASP A 121 -6.29 14.79 -30.47
N PHE A 122 -5.89 14.46 -29.25
CA PHE A 122 -4.57 13.99 -28.83
C PHE A 122 -3.42 15.02 -28.95
N PHE A 123 -3.71 16.31 -29.09
CA PHE A 123 -2.66 17.32 -28.98
C PHE A 123 -2.26 17.59 -27.54
N ILE A 124 -0.97 17.74 -27.29
CA ILE A 124 -0.40 18.04 -25.96
C ILE A 124 -0.14 19.53 -25.76
N LYS A 125 -0.43 20.36 -26.76
CA LYS A 125 -0.31 21.82 -26.75
C LYS A 125 -1.52 22.46 -27.36
N SER A 126 -1.85 23.66 -26.87
CA SER A 126 -2.85 24.55 -27.45
C SER A 126 -2.19 25.86 -27.85
N SER A 127 -2.55 26.42 -29.01
CA SER A 127 -2.20 27.79 -29.40
C SER A 127 -3.07 28.84 -28.69
N LYS A 128 -4.22 28.43 -28.15
CA LYS A 128 -5.23 29.30 -27.54
C LYS A 128 -5.15 29.38 -26.03
N SER A 129 -4.50 28.43 -25.38
CA SER A 129 -4.45 28.36 -23.91
C SER A 129 -3.13 27.76 -23.43
N LYS A 130 -2.60 28.29 -22.32
CA LYS A 130 -1.42 27.74 -21.64
C LYS A 130 -1.66 26.31 -21.13
N TYR A 131 -2.90 25.98 -20.76
CA TYR A 131 -3.25 24.69 -20.20
C TYR A 131 -4.33 24.00 -21.06
N ILE A 132 -4.14 22.72 -21.33
CA ILE A 132 -5.13 21.86 -21.98
C ILE A 132 -6.08 21.30 -20.94
N SER A 133 -5.59 21.06 -19.73
CA SER A 133 -6.34 20.50 -18.61
C SER A 133 -6.97 21.59 -17.73
N ASN A 134 -8.15 21.31 -17.17
CA ASN A 134 -8.81 22.17 -16.20
C ASN A 134 -8.13 22.11 -14.82
N THR A 135 -8.56 22.98 -13.91
CA THR A 135 -8.01 23.08 -12.54
C THR A 135 -8.11 21.77 -11.76
N TYR A 136 -9.22 21.04 -11.90
CA TYR A 136 -9.41 19.75 -11.25
C TYR A 136 -8.34 18.73 -11.70
N THR A 137 -8.10 18.60 -13.00
CA THR A 137 -7.07 17.71 -13.55
C THR A 137 -5.66 18.15 -13.16
N GLN A 138 -5.42 19.44 -13.01
CA GLN A 138 -4.15 19.97 -12.49
C GLN A 138 -3.94 19.55 -11.02
N SER A 139 -4.94 19.72 -10.17
CA SER A 139 -4.90 19.27 -8.77
C SER A 139 -4.67 17.74 -8.67
N PHE A 140 -5.30 16.96 -9.54
CA PHE A 140 -5.03 15.52 -9.63
C PHE A 140 -3.58 15.22 -10.03
N SER A 141 -2.97 16.04 -10.88
CA SER A 141 -1.55 15.90 -11.23
C SER A 141 -0.62 16.19 -10.05
N HIS A 142 -0.95 17.18 -9.21
CA HIS A 142 -0.24 17.43 -7.95
C HIS A 142 -0.39 16.27 -6.97
N TYR A 143 -1.60 15.71 -6.85
CA TYR A 143 -1.84 14.52 -6.04
C TYR A 143 -1.00 13.32 -6.50
N LEU A 144 -0.89 13.08 -7.82
CA LEU A 144 -0.04 12.01 -8.36
C LEU A 144 1.44 12.23 -7.98
N ARG A 145 1.96 13.46 -8.06
CA ARG A 145 3.32 13.76 -7.61
C ARG A 145 3.51 13.47 -6.12
N TYR A 146 2.58 13.92 -5.29
CA TYR A 146 2.60 13.67 -3.84
C TYR A 146 2.62 12.17 -3.50
N LYS A 147 1.92 11.35 -4.28
CA LYS A 147 1.80 9.90 -4.05
C LYS A 147 3.01 9.09 -4.53
N ASN A 148 3.88 9.66 -5.33
CA ASN A 148 5.02 8.96 -5.92
C ASN A 148 6.35 9.48 -5.36
N GLN A 149 7.33 8.59 -5.26
CA GLN A 149 8.65 8.88 -4.69
C GLN A 149 9.56 9.64 -5.65
N ALA A 150 9.30 9.56 -6.96
CA ALA A 150 10.09 10.20 -7.99
C ALA A 150 9.21 10.66 -9.16
N ILE A 151 9.67 11.68 -9.86
CA ILE A 151 9.05 12.22 -11.07
C ILE A 151 10.07 12.14 -12.20
N LEU A 152 9.67 11.56 -13.32
CA LEU A 152 10.45 11.53 -14.54
C LEU A 152 9.84 12.48 -15.56
N VAL A 153 10.64 13.40 -16.08
CA VAL A 153 10.29 14.31 -17.19
C VAL A 153 11.40 14.38 -18.21
N THR A 154 11.08 14.77 -19.45
CA THR A 154 12.11 14.91 -20.48
C THR A 154 12.90 16.22 -20.28
N TYR A 155 14.16 16.24 -20.75
CA TYR A 155 14.96 17.46 -20.77
C TYR A 155 14.29 18.58 -21.58
N LYS A 156 13.54 18.23 -22.64
CA LYS A 156 12.77 19.20 -23.42
C LYS A 156 11.71 19.91 -22.61
N THR A 157 11.05 19.19 -21.70
CA THR A 157 10.08 19.78 -20.76
C THR A 157 10.77 20.75 -19.79
N ILE A 158 11.92 20.36 -19.26
CA ILE A 158 12.69 21.22 -18.35
C ILE A 158 13.10 22.51 -19.06
N ASN A 159 13.75 22.39 -20.21
CA ASN A 159 14.28 23.55 -20.94
C ASN A 159 13.20 24.49 -21.47
N LYS A 160 12.03 23.96 -21.85
CA LYS A 160 10.96 24.75 -22.44
C LYS A 160 10.01 25.36 -21.40
N ASP A 161 9.60 24.57 -20.42
CA ASP A 161 8.50 24.92 -19.54
C ASP A 161 9.00 25.37 -18.14
N ASN A 162 10.28 25.12 -17.82
CA ASN A 162 10.91 25.35 -16.52
C ASN A 162 9.96 25.03 -15.34
N PRO A 163 9.44 23.79 -15.26
CA PRO A 163 8.39 23.43 -14.32
C PRO A 163 8.93 23.32 -12.90
N LEU A 164 8.17 23.80 -11.92
CA LEU A 164 8.55 23.66 -10.50
C LEU A 164 8.51 22.22 -10.00
N LEU A 165 7.71 21.36 -10.62
CA LEU A 165 7.52 19.93 -10.28
C LEU A 165 7.13 19.70 -8.80
N ASP A 166 6.53 20.69 -8.17
CA ASP A 166 6.07 20.66 -6.78
C ASP A 166 4.69 20.03 -6.60
N CYS A 167 4.25 19.92 -5.33
CA CYS A 167 2.97 19.36 -4.90
C CYS A 167 2.14 20.44 -4.18
N ARG A 168 1.70 21.47 -4.91
CA ARG A 168 0.81 22.52 -4.35
C ARG A 168 -0.68 22.18 -4.54
#